data_cc345c10dcf0388b6d4e7e33eb423bd1
#
_entry.id   cc345c10dcf0388b6d4e7e33eb423bd1
#
_cell.length_a   1.000
_cell.length_b   1.000
_cell.length_c   1.000
_cell.angle_alpha   90.00
_cell.angle_beta   90.00
_cell.angle_gamma   90.00
#
_symmetry.space_group_name_H-M   'P 1'
#
loop_
_entity.id
_entity.type
_entity.pdbx_description
1 polymer ?
#
loop_
_entity_poly.entity_id
_entity_poly.type
_entity_poly.pdbx_seq_one_letter_code
_entity_poly.pdbx_strand_id
1 'polypeptide(L)'
;MEILIISGLSGSGKSRTAAFLEDIGYYIVDNLPAEMMLKFANFCTASGGRYDRVALVYDVRAGEPFQRLIDVQDKLRRRDNVRCRMLFLEADTRVIISRYKETRRTHPLCTEGGSIEEAVKRERELLDPVRARADFVLDTTAFSTAKLRSELLSLFGGVGTRQPLNVSVMSFGFKNGLPMEADLVFDVRFLPNPYYVPELKPLTGLDEPVREYVFSSEAAGRFLERLEPLLSFLLPQYRQEGRTELVIAVGCTGGRHRSTAVAHHLATFIGEQGFPVSESHRDISR
;
A
#
# COMPACT_ATOMS: atom_id res chain seq x y z
N MET A 1 17.32 7.10 -15.97
CA MET A 1 17.05 5.83 -15.29
C MET A 1 17.44 5.94 -13.81
N GLU A 2 16.62 5.42 -12.90
CA GLU A 2 16.92 5.38 -11.46
C GLU A 2 17.23 3.93 -11.04
N ILE A 3 18.37 3.73 -10.36
CA ILE A 3 18.76 2.45 -9.76
C ILE A 3 18.83 2.62 -8.25
N LEU A 4 18.07 1.85 -7.51
CA LEU A 4 18.11 1.76 -6.07
C LEU A 4 18.73 0.41 -5.65
N ILE A 5 19.90 0.45 -5.01
CA ILE A 5 20.51 -0.72 -4.42
C ILE A 5 19.94 -0.86 -3.00
N ILE A 6 19.40 -2.03 -2.68
CA ILE A 6 18.86 -2.36 -1.36
C ILE A 6 19.80 -3.36 -0.71
N SER A 7 20.38 -2.99 0.41
CA SER A 7 21.20 -3.88 1.24
C SER A 7 20.78 -3.75 2.72
N GLY A 8 21.40 -4.52 3.59
CA GLY A 8 21.13 -4.47 5.02
C GLY A 8 21.09 -5.84 5.67
N LEU A 9 20.92 -5.84 6.99
CA LEU A 9 20.94 -7.04 7.81
C LEU A 9 19.87 -8.04 7.40
N SER A 10 20.20 -9.30 7.49
CA SER A 10 19.24 -10.39 7.33
C SER A 10 18.15 -10.31 8.40
N GLY A 11 16.87 -10.31 8.00
CA GLY A 11 15.76 -10.09 8.90
C GLY A 11 15.39 -8.61 9.15
N SER A 12 16.12 -7.65 8.55
CA SER A 12 15.79 -6.21 8.68
C SER A 12 14.58 -5.76 7.86
N GLY A 13 14.06 -6.60 6.94
CA GLY A 13 12.87 -6.27 6.16
C GLY A 13 13.10 -6.04 4.66
N LYS A 14 14.26 -6.41 4.10
CA LYS A 14 14.59 -6.24 2.67
C LYS A 14 13.51 -6.75 1.72
N SER A 15 12.98 -7.97 1.94
CA SER A 15 11.95 -8.54 1.06
C SER A 15 10.63 -7.78 1.10
N ARG A 16 10.22 -7.25 2.27
CA ARG A 16 9.04 -6.37 2.37
C ARG A 16 9.27 -5.03 1.69
N THR A 17 10.46 -4.46 1.86
CA THR A 17 10.88 -3.25 1.17
C THR A 17 10.83 -3.43 -0.35
N ALA A 18 11.33 -4.55 -0.87
CA ALA A 18 11.27 -4.87 -2.29
C ALA A 18 9.83 -4.93 -2.80
N ALA A 19 8.93 -5.63 -2.09
CA ALA A 19 7.51 -5.70 -2.45
C ALA A 19 6.84 -4.31 -2.47
N PHE A 20 7.11 -3.45 -1.48
CA PHE A 20 6.57 -2.08 -1.50
C PHE A 20 7.13 -1.20 -2.60
N LEU A 21 8.39 -1.37 -2.97
CA LEU A 21 8.97 -0.64 -4.09
C LEU A 21 8.40 -1.11 -5.43
N GLU A 22 8.08 -2.40 -5.56
CA GLU A 22 7.35 -2.93 -6.72
C GLU A 22 5.97 -2.28 -6.85
N ASP A 23 5.20 -2.17 -5.77
CA ASP A 23 3.91 -1.48 -5.72
C ASP A 23 3.98 -0.02 -6.21
N ILE A 24 5.14 0.65 -6.04
CA ILE A 24 5.35 2.05 -6.48
C ILE A 24 6.14 2.17 -7.78
N GLY A 25 6.20 1.07 -8.55
CA GLY A 25 6.68 1.06 -9.92
C GLY A 25 8.17 0.82 -10.12
N TYR A 26 8.88 0.27 -9.12
CA TYR A 26 10.22 -0.24 -9.34
C TYR A 26 10.18 -1.66 -9.92
N TYR A 27 11.03 -1.93 -10.89
CA TYR A 27 11.33 -3.29 -11.31
C TYR A 27 12.31 -3.91 -10.31
N ILE A 28 11.90 -4.99 -9.65
CA ILE A 28 12.70 -5.62 -8.58
C ILE A 28 13.55 -6.75 -9.15
N VAL A 29 14.82 -6.75 -8.79
CA VAL A 29 15.73 -7.89 -9.01
C VAL A 29 16.36 -8.29 -7.69
N ASP A 30 15.98 -9.46 -7.21
CA ASP A 30 16.46 -9.98 -5.93
C ASP A 30 17.67 -10.89 -6.10
N ASN A 31 18.60 -10.80 -5.16
CA ASN A 31 19.80 -11.65 -5.07
C ASN A 31 20.68 -11.65 -6.34
N LEU A 32 20.84 -10.50 -6.97
CA LEU A 32 21.71 -10.36 -8.14
C LEU A 32 23.17 -10.18 -7.71
N PRO A 33 24.13 -11.01 -8.20
CA PRO A 33 25.55 -10.81 -7.96
C PRO A 33 26.03 -9.43 -8.39
N ALA A 34 26.97 -8.83 -7.64
CA ALA A 34 27.44 -7.48 -7.89
C ALA A 34 27.94 -7.27 -9.35
N GLU A 35 28.68 -8.24 -9.89
CA GLU A 35 29.15 -8.19 -11.29
C GLU A 35 28.03 -8.17 -12.32
N MET A 36 26.93 -8.82 -12.03
CA MET A 36 25.76 -8.85 -12.92
C MET A 36 24.95 -7.56 -12.87
N MET A 37 25.02 -6.80 -11.77
CA MET A 37 24.32 -5.51 -11.66
C MET A 37 24.74 -4.50 -12.73
N LEU A 38 26.04 -4.45 -13.08
CA LEU A 38 26.52 -3.57 -14.16
C LEU A 38 26.01 -4.00 -15.53
N LYS A 39 25.96 -5.32 -15.80
CA LYS A 39 25.44 -5.87 -17.05
C LYS A 39 23.95 -5.61 -17.16
N PHE A 40 23.21 -5.80 -16.06
CA PHE A 40 21.77 -5.52 -16.00
C PHE A 40 21.46 -4.04 -16.18
N ALA A 41 22.25 -3.13 -15.58
CA ALA A 41 22.11 -1.71 -15.79
C ALA A 41 22.32 -1.30 -17.27
N ASN A 42 23.30 -1.93 -17.96
CA ASN A 42 23.50 -1.74 -19.40
C ASN A 42 22.26 -2.19 -20.21
N PHE A 43 21.73 -3.35 -19.89
CA PHE A 43 20.51 -3.88 -20.53
C PHE A 43 19.33 -2.92 -20.32
N CYS A 44 19.09 -2.44 -19.10
CA CYS A 44 18.02 -1.51 -18.80
C CYS A 44 18.16 -0.18 -19.58
N THR A 45 19.38 0.36 -19.65
CA THR A 45 19.67 1.59 -20.41
C THR A 45 19.40 1.41 -21.90
N ALA A 46 19.73 0.23 -22.46
CA ALA A 46 19.49 -0.07 -23.88
C ALA A 46 18.02 -0.36 -24.22
N SER A 47 17.16 -0.58 -23.22
CA SER A 47 15.75 -1.01 -23.38
C SER A 47 14.78 0.15 -23.66
N GLY A 48 15.24 1.37 -23.94
CA GLY A 48 14.42 2.49 -24.39
C GLY A 48 13.33 2.96 -23.40
N GLY A 49 13.66 3.00 -22.09
CA GLY A 49 12.73 3.51 -21.06
C GLY A 49 11.81 2.46 -20.42
N ARG A 50 11.90 1.19 -20.83
CA ARG A 50 11.09 0.12 -20.23
C ARG A 50 11.39 -0.12 -18.75
N TYR A 51 12.62 0.21 -18.31
CA TYR A 51 13.13 0.00 -16.94
C TYR A 51 13.66 1.31 -16.35
N ASP A 52 12.81 2.32 -16.25
CA ASP A 52 13.25 3.64 -15.75
C ASP A 52 13.53 3.66 -14.26
N ARG A 53 12.90 2.76 -13.49
CA ARG A 53 13.09 2.61 -12.04
C ARG A 53 13.37 1.15 -11.70
N VAL A 54 14.56 0.87 -11.19
CA VAL A 54 15.02 -0.48 -10.87
C VAL A 54 15.50 -0.54 -9.42
N ALA A 55 15.09 -1.57 -8.67
CA ALA A 55 15.63 -1.86 -7.35
C ALA A 55 16.37 -3.21 -7.38
N LEU A 56 17.65 -3.17 -6.98
CA LEU A 56 18.54 -4.34 -6.94
C LEU A 56 18.77 -4.72 -5.48
N VAL A 57 18.25 -5.87 -5.08
CA VAL A 57 18.45 -6.37 -3.71
C VAL A 57 19.74 -7.18 -3.64
N TYR A 58 20.63 -6.75 -2.75
CA TYR A 58 21.88 -7.43 -2.47
C TYR A 58 21.89 -8.01 -1.05
N ASP A 59 22.17 -9.31 -0.96
CA ASP A 59 22.16 -10.06 0.31
C ASP A 59 23.53 -10.69 0.58
N VAL A 60 23.86 -10.88 1.86
CA VAL A 60 25.08 -11.55 2.31
C VAL A 60 25.23 -12.96 1.73
N ARG A 61 24.13 -13.58 1.31
CA ARG A 61 24.11 -14.91 0.66
C ARG A 61 24.81 -14.95 -0.70
N ALA A 62 25.07 -13.80 -1.31
CA ALA A 62 25.79 -13.75 -2.58
C ALA A 62 27.22 -14.30 -2.48
N GLY A 63 27.77 -14.44 -1.25
CA GLY A 63 29.09 -15.02 -1.02
C GLY A 63 30.26 -14.21 -1.57
N GLU A 64 29.99 -13.00 -2.07
CA GLU A 64 30.98 -12.10 -2.66
C GLU A 64 31.49 -11.09 -1.63
N PRO A 65 32.74 -10.62 -1.76
CA PRO A 65 33.23 -9.51 -0.95
C PRO A 65 32.37 -8.26 -1.14
N PHE A 66 31.92 -7.64 -0.04
CA PHE A 66 31.09 -6.42 -0.06
C PHE A 66 31.75 -5.23 -0.76
N GLN A 67 33.08 -5.23 -0.87
CA GLN A 67 33.82 -4.23 -1.65
C GLN A 67 33.34 -4.18 -3.11
N ARG A 68 32.98 -5.32 -3.70
CA ARG A 68 32.47 -5.38 -5.07
C ARG A 68 31.15 -4.59 -5.23
N LEU A 69 30.27 -4.63 -4.24
CA LEU A 69 29.03 -3.83 -4.25
C LEU A 69 29.33 -2.34 -4.25
N ILE A 70 30.30 -1.91 -3.43
CA ILE A 70 30.76 -0.51 -3.37
C ILE A 70 31.34 -0.08 -4.72
N ASP A 71 32.20 -0.91 -5.32
CA ASP A 71 32.80 -0.64 -6.62
C ASP A 71 31.74 -0.54 -7.73
N VAL A 72 30.71 -1.38 -7.67
CA VAL A 72 29.56 -1.31 -8.60
C VAL A 72 28.77 -0.02 -8.41
N GLN A 73 28.47 0.36 -7.17
CA GLN A 73 27.80 1.61 -6.87
C GLN A 73 28.57 2.81 -7.43
N ASP A 74 29.88 2.86 -7.22
CA ASP A 74 30.73 3.95 -7.73
C ASP A 74 30.75 3.99 -9.26
N LYS A 75 30.81 2.85 -9.93
CA LYS A 75 30.72 2.76 -11.40
C LYS A 75 29.37 3.21 -11.93
N LEU A 76 28.26 2.87 -11.25
CA LEU A 76 26.91 3.30 -11.62
C LEU A 76 26.73 4.81 -11.41
N ARG A 77 27.26 5.38 -10.31
CA ARG A 77 27.18 6.82 -10.01
C ARG A 77 27.93 7.71 -11.01
N ARG A 78 28.96 7.18 -11.68
CA ARG A 78 29.73 7.90 -12.69
C ARG A 78 29.03 8.02 -14.05
N ARG A 79 27.83 7.43 -14.20
CA ARG A 79 27.08 7.46 -15.46
C ARG A 79 26.10 8.63 -15.47
N ASP A 80 26.20 9.51 -16.46
CA ASP A 80 25.35 10.72 -16.56
C ASP A 80 23.85 10.41 -16.65
N ASN A 81 23.48 9.25 -17.22
CA ASN A 81 22.09 8.83 -17.44
C ASN A 81 21.52 7.90 -16.35
N VAL A 82 22.27 7.65 -15.26
CA VAL A 82 21.89 6.76 -14.16
C VAL A 82 21.96 7.49 -12.82
N ARG A 83 20.83 7.62 -12.14
CA ARG A 83 20.78 8.06 -10.76
C ARG A 83 20.85 6.82 -9.85
N CYS A 84 22.03 6.51 -9.32
CA CYS A 84 22.22 5.37 -8.42
C CYS A 84 22.20 5.80 -6.95
N ARG A 85 21.30 5.23 -6.16
CA ARG A 85 21.18 5.43 -4.70
C ARG A 85 21.23 4.08 -3.98
N MET A 86 21.63 4.09 -2.72
CA MET A 86 21.67 2.90 -1.86
C MET A 86 20.83 3.11 -0.61
N LEU A 87 19.95 2.16 -0.35
CA LEU A 87 19.16 2.03 0.88
C LEU A 87 19.72 0.88 1.71
N PHE A 88 20.08 1.17 2.95
CA PHE A 88 20.51 0.18 3.93
C PHE A 88 19.45 0.00 5.02
N LEU A 89 19.07 -1.25 5.25
CA LEU A 89 18.07 -1.62 6.25
C LEU A 89 18.74 -2.29 7.45
N GLU A 90 18.44 -1.79 8.63
CA GLU A 90 18.93 -2.39 9.88
C GLU A 90 17.78 -2.57 10.88
N ALA A 91 18.02 -3.34 11.92
CA ALA A 91 17.14 -3.47 13.08
C ALA A 91 17.96 -3.91 14.30
N ASP A 92 17.40 -3.70 15.50
CA ASP A 92 17.99 -4.22 16.75
C ASP A 92 18.12 -5.75 16.68
N THR A 93 19.21 -6.26 17.28
CA THR A 93 19.52 -7.70 17.26
C THR A 93 18.40 -8.54 17.87
N ARG A 94 17.73 -8.06 18.93
CA ARG A 94 16.61 -8.76 19.56
C ARG A 94 15.42 -8.87 18.62
N VAL A 95 15.15 -7.82 17.86
CA VAL A 95 14.07 -7.80 16.86
C VAL A 95 14.36 -8.77 15.72
N ILE A 96 15.59 -8.78 15.22
CA ILE A 96 16.03 -9.75 14.20
C ILE A 96 15.85 -11.18 14.71
N ILE A 97 16.31 -11.48 15.93
CA ILE A 97 16.15 -12.81 16.53
C ILE A 97 14.67 -13.20 16.63
N SER A 98 13.78 -12.27 17.08
CA SER A 98 12.33 -12.53 17.14
C SER A 98 11.76 -12.89 15.76
N ARG A 99 12.09 -12.10 14.75
CA ARG A 99 11.64 -12.32 13.34
C ARG A 99 12.10 -13.67 12.79
N TYR A 100 13.32 -14.10 13.12
CA TYR A 100 13.83 -15.42 12.72
C TYR A 100 13.08 -16.56 13.43
N LYS A 101 12.79 -16.42 14.72
CA LYS A 101 11.98 -17.39 15.46
C LYS A 101 10.56 -17.54 14.89
N GLU A 102 9.92 -16.40 14.57
CA GLU A 102 8.57 -16.36 13.98
C GLU A 102 8.53 -17.06 12.60
N THR A 103 9.56 -16.84 11.77
CA THR A 103 9.62 -17.40 10.40
C THR A 103 10.22 -18.81 10.34
N ARG A 104 10.75 -19.32 11.45
CA ARG A 104 11.44 -20.62 11.54
C ARG A 104 12.56 -20.79 10.49
N ARG A 105 13.23 -19.71 10.14
CA ARG A 105 14.36 -19.71 9.19
C ARG A 105 15.69 -19.71 9.93
N THR A 106 16.73 -20.21 9.30
CA THR A 106 18.11 -20.13 9.80
C THR A 106 18.78 -18.87 9.27
N HIS A 107 19.55 -18.20 10.11
CA HIS A 107 20.31 -17.01 9.67
C HIS A 107 21.43 -17.45 8.67
N PRO A 108 21.67 -16.71 7.56
CA PRO A 108 22.62 -17.09 6.51
C PRO A 108 24.04 -17.32 7.02
N LEU A 109 24.48 -16.60 8.03
CA LEU A 109 25.82 -16.72 8.63
C LEU A 109 25.84 -17.60 9.90
N CYS A 110 24.74 -18.29 10.22
CA CYS A 110 24.71 -19.21 11.36
C CYS A 110 25.43 -20.51 10.98
N THR A 111 26.47 -20.84 11.70
CA THR A 111 27.16 -22.13 11.59
C THR A 111 26.44 -23.21 12.41
N GLU A 112 26.73 -24.50 12.15
CA GLU A 112 26.19 -25.58 12.96
C GLU A 112 26.52 -25.37 14.45
N GLY A 113 25.49 -25.30 15.29
CA GLY A 113 25.65 -25.06 16.73
C GLY A 113 25.86 -23.58 17.13
N GLY A 114 25.96 -22.65 16.19
CA GLY A 114 26.13 -21.21 16.46
C GLY A 114 24.83 -20.51 16.85
N SER A 115 24.93 -19.39 17.56
CA SER A 115 23.77 -18.57 17.92
C SER A 115 23.40 -17.58 16.80
N ILE A 116 22.10 -17.27 16.70
CA ILE A 116 21.62 -16.19 15.78
C ILE A 116 22.24 -14.85 16.18
N GLU A 117 22.45 -14.61 17.45
CA GLU A 117 23.03 -13.37 17.97
C GLU A 117 24.45 -13.15 17.45
N GLU A 118 25.31 -14.18 17.52
CA GLU A 118 26.67 -14.13 16.97
C GLU A 118 26.66 -13.94 15.45
N ALA A 119 25.76 -14.62 14.75
CA ALA A 119 25.59 -14.47 13.31
C ALA A 119 25.19 -13.05 12.90
N VAL A 120 24.26 -12.41 13.61
CA VAL A 120 23.86 -11.03 13.40
C VAL A 120 25.00 -10.06 13.69
N LYS A 121 25.74 -10.28 14.79
CA LYS A 121 26.91 -9.45 15.12
C LYS A 121 27.95 -9.50 14.01
N ARG A 122 28.29 -10.70 13.57
CA ARG A 122 29.23 -10.90 12.46
C ARG A 122 28.74 -10.28 11.16
N GLU A 123 27.45 -10.40 10.83
CA GLU A 123 26.87 -9.77 9.65
C GLU A 123 26.97 -8.25 9.72
N ARG A 124 26.72 -7.65 10.89
CA ARG A 124 26.84 -6.20 11.12
C ARG A 124 28.27 -5.71 10.87
N GLU A 125 29.26 -6.39 11.40
CA GLU A 125 30.67 -6.08 11.16
C GLU A 125 31.05 -6.18 9.66
N LEU A 126 30.56 -7.19 8.97
CA LEU A 126 30.81 -7.37 7.53
C LEU A 126 30.13 -6.31 6.67
N LEU A 127 28.94 -5.83 7.07
CA LEU A 127 28.15 -4.85 6.31
C LEU A 127 28.45 -3.39 6.68
N ASP A 128 29.24 -3.13 7.71
CA ASP A 128 29.57 -1.76 8.14
C ASP A 128 30.13 -0.86 7.01
N PRO A 129 31.04 -1.34 6.13
CA PRO A 129 31.49 -0.56 4.99
C PRO A 129 30.37 -0.22 3.99
N VAL A 130 29.38 -1.10 3.80
CA VAL A 130 28.23 -0.88 2.93
C VAL A 130 27.28 0.13 3.57
N ARG A 131 27.04 -0.01 4.88
CA ARG A 131 26.24 0.93 5.67
C ARG A 131 26.77 2.35 5.58
N ALA A 132 28.09 2.52 5.72
CA ALA A 132 28.76 3.81 5.65
C ALA A 132 28.62 4.49 4.27
N ARG A 133 28.37 3.73 3.21
CA ARG A 133 28.21 4.23 1.83
C ARG A 133 26.75 4.41 1.41
N ALA A 134 25.79 4.03 2.27
CA ALA A 134 24.38 4.15 1.98
C ALA A 134 23.92 5.62 1.95
N ASP A 135 23.07 5.96 0.99
CA ASP A 135 22.42 7.27 0.91
C ASP A 135 21.30 7.40 1.94
N PHE A 136 20.68 6.27 2.26
CA PHE A 136 19.59 6.16 3.24
C PHE A 136 19.83 4.97 4.15
N VAL A 137 19.73 5.18 5.45
CA VAL A 137 19.74 4.11 6.46
C VAL A 137 18.41 4.13 7.17
N LEU A 138 17.67 3.02 7.12
CA LEU A 138 16.40 2.85 7.82
C LEU A 138 16.54 1.80 8.93
N ASP A 139 16.39 2.28 10.16
CA ASP A 139 16.22 1.41 11.33
C ASP A 139 14.76 0.96 11.44
N THR A 140 14.51 -0.30 11.17
CA THR A 140 13.17 -0.91 11.18
C THR A 140 12.81 -1.54 12.52
N THR A 141 13.56 -1.28 13.59
CA THR A 141 13.38 -1.87 14.92
C THR A 141 11.94 -1.70 15.43
N ALA A 142 11.43 -0.48 15.39
CA ALA A 142 10.08 -0.13 15.85
C ALA A 142 9.06 0.01 14.70
N PHE A 143 9.39 -0.41 13.49
CA PHE A 143 8.51 -0.20 12.36
C PHE A 143 7.42 -1.28 12.28
N SER A 144 6.17 -0.83 12.24
CA SER A 144 5.08 -1.62 11.67
C SER A 144 5.22 -1.70 10.15
N THR A 145 4.48 -2.61 9.52
CA THR A 145 4.42 -2.72 8.05
C THR A 145 3.96 -1.40 7.41
N ALA A 146 2.96 -0.75 8.01
CA ALA A 146 2.45 0.55 7.55
C ALA A 146 3.50 1.67 7.69
N LYS A 147 4.25 1.70 8.79
CA LYS A 147 5.33 2.69 8.99
C LYS A 147 6.44 2.51 7.95
N LEU A 148 6.88 1.26 7.69
CA LEU A 148 7.87 0.99 6.65
C LEU A 148 7.39 1.47 5.29
N ARG A 149 6.14 1.17 4.91
CA ARG A 149 5.54 1.64 3.66
C ARG A 149 5.53 3.17 3.56
N SER A 150 5.11 3.86 4.62
CA SER A 150 5.07 5.32 4.67
C SER A 150 6.46 5.95 4.48
N GLU A 151 7.48 5.40 5.12
CA GLU A 151 8.87 5.88 4.95
C GLU A 151 9.38 5.67 3.51
N LEU A 152 9.12 4.50 2.93
CA LEU A 152 9.51 4.20 1.55
C LEU A 152 8.80 5.12 0.54
N LEU A 153 7.51 5.39 0.74
CA LEU A 153 6.75 6.35 -0.06
C LEU A 153 7.33 7.76 0.05
N SER A 154 7.73 8.18 1.25
CA SER A 154 8.36 9.49 1.47
C SER A 154 9.70 9.62 0.74
N LEU A 155 10.53 8.57 0.74
CA LEU A 155 11.88 8.59 0.17
C LEU A 155 11.89 8.36 -1.34
N PHE A 156 11.02 7.50 -1.84
CA PHE A 156 11.08 6.97 -3.20
C PHE A 156 9.79 7.15 -4.00
N GLY A 157 8.72 7.66 -3.39
CA GLY A 157 7.41 7.78 -4.02
C GLY A 157 7.36 8.90 -5.06
N GLY A 158 8.28 9.62 -5.53
CA GLY A 158 8.24 10.64 -6.58
C GLY A 158 7.16 11.74 -6.39
N VAL A 159 7.28 12.84 -7.08
CA VAL A 159 6.23 13.88 -7.13
C VAL A 159 5.05 13.30 -7.91
N GLY A 160 3.98 12.95 -7.20
CA GLY A 160 2.77 12.35 -7.80
C GLY A 160 2.48 10.89 -7.42
N THR A 161 3.37 10.17 -6.73
CA THR A 161 3.17 8.77 -6.32
C THR A 161 2.62 8.58 -4.89
N ARG A 162 1.92 9.55 -4.34
CA ARG A 162 0.87 9.20 -3.38
C ARG A 162 -0.19 8.51 -4.23
N GLN A 163 -0.20 7.16 -4.23
CA GLN A 163 -1.34 6.46 -4.81
C GLN A 163 -2.57 7.02 -4.09
N PRO A 164 -3.48 7.65 -4.82
CA PRO A 164 -4.68 8.17 -4.19
C PRO A 164 -5.41 6.99 -3.58
N LEU A 165 -6.00 7.17 -2.40
CA LEU A 165 -6.98 6.21 -1.90
C LEU A 165 -8.20 6.30 -2.83
N ASN A 166 -8.42 5.30 -3.67
CA ASN A 166 -9.62 5.18 -4.48
C ASN A 166 -10.76 4.67 -3.60
N VAL A 167 -11.82 5.43 -3.50
CA VAL A 167 -12.99 5.04 -2.71
C VAL A 167 -14.07 4.52 -3.66
N SER A 168 -14.52 3.29 -3.46
CA SER A 168 -15.66 2.73 -4.17
C SER A 168 -16.89 2.76 -3.27
N VAL A 169 -17.92 3.50 -3.67
CA VAL A 169 -19.20 3.54 -2.94
C VAL A 169 -20.21 2.65 -3.67
N MET A 170 -20.69 1.61 -2.97
CA MET A 170 -21.58 0.62 -3.55
C MET A 170 -22.93 0.59 -2.83
N SER A 171 -24.04 0.62 -3.57
CA SER A 171 -25.34 0.28 -2.99
C SER A 171 -25.69 -1.20 -3.20
N PHE A 172 -26.34 -1.82 -2.19
CA PHE A 172 -26.76 -3.20 -2.27
C PHE A 172 -28.08 -3.49 -1.52
N GLY A 173 -28.68 -4.65 -1.82
CA GLY A 173 -29.84 -5.18 -1.10
C GLY A 173 -29.46 -6.32 -0.17
N PHE A 174 -29.77 -6.21 1.12
CA PHE A 174 -29.52 -7.28 2.10
C PHE A 174 -30.14 -8.63 1.71
N LYS A 175 -31.29 -8.63 0.99
CA LYS A 175 -31.91 -9.86 0.47
C LYS A 175 -30.99 -10.66 -0.47
N ASN A 176 -30.01 -10.00 -1.08
CA ASN A 176 -29.07 -10.59 -2.03
C ASN A 176 -27.68 -10.87 -1.40
N GLY A 177 -27.57 -10.78 -0.08
CA GLY A 177 -26.31 -10.98 0.67
C GLY A 177 -25.42 -9.73 0.72
N LEU A 178 -24.48 -9.74 1.65
CA LEU A 178 -23.46 -8.71 1.80
C LEU A 178 -22.44 -8.76 0.65
N PRO A 179 -21.95 -7.62 0.14
CA PRO A 179 -20.77 -7.60 -0.73
C PRO A 179 -19.54 -8.11 0.02
N MET A 180 -18.85 -9.10 -0.54
CA MET A 180 -17.66 -9.70 0.12
C MET A 180 -16.47 -8.77 0.15
N GLU A 181 -16.41 -7.83 -0.80
CA GLU A 181 -15.35 -6.82 -0.96
C GLU A 181 -15.51 -5.59 -0.06
N ALA A 182 -16.62 -5.48 0.69
CA ALA A 182 -16.91 -4.28 1.48
C ALA A 182 -16.02 -4.18 2.74
N ASP A 183 -15.32 -3.06 2.88
CA ASP A 183 -14.57 -2.70 4.10
C ASP A 183 -15.47 -2.05 5.15
N LEU A 184 -16.40 -1.18 4.74
CA LEU A 184 -17.39 -0.54 5.59
C LEU A 184 -18.79 -0.83 5.07
N VAL A 185 -19.70 -1.18 5.98
CA VAL A 185 -21.11 -1.47 5.64
C VAL A 185 -22.05 -0.64 6.49
N PHE A 186 -22.94 0.11 5.84
CA PHE A 186 -23.95 0.92 6.49
C PHE A 186 -25.35 0.42 6.13
N ASP A 187 -26.15 0.10 7.15
CA ASP A 187 -27.54 -0.30 7.01
C ASP A 187 -28.46 0.94 7.09
N VAL A 188 -29.16 1.21 6.01
CA VAL A 188 -30.09 2.36 5.91
C VAL A 188 -31.56 1.94 5.84
N ARG A 189 -31.92 0.74 6.33
CA ARG A 189 -33.29 0.24 6.34
C ARG A 189 -34.23 1.02 7.26
N PHE A 190 -33.71 1.77 8.20
CA PHE A 190 -34.48 2.65 9.09
C PHE A 190 -35.01 3.91 8.41
N LEU A 191 -34.50 4.27 7.22
CA LEU A 191 -34.98 5.42 6.44
C LEU A 191 -36.36 5.16 5.83
N PRO A 192 -37.13 6.20 5.49
CA PRO A 192 -38.43 6.09 4.82
C PRO A 192 -38.33 5.21 3.56
N ASN A 193 -39.32 4.35 3.36
CA ASN A 193 -39.27 3.38 2.28
C ASN A 193 -40.12 3.81 1.09
N PRO A 194 -39.50 4.26 -0.04
CA PRO A 194 -40.22 4.70 -1.23
C PRO A 194 -41.10 3.62 -1.87
N TYR A 195 -40.83 2.34 -1.58
CA TYR A 195 -41.62 1.21 -2.12
C TYR A 195 -43.11 1.29 -1.78
N TYR A 196 -43.48 1.92 -0.67
CA TYR A 196 -44.89 2.07 -0.23
C TYR A 196 -45.59 3.29 -0.83
N VAL A 197 -44.87 4.12 -1.61
CA VAL A 197 -45.41 5.29 -2.33
C VAL A 197 -45.57 4.88 -3.80
N PRO A 198 -46.81 4.75 -4.34
CA PRO A 198 -47.06 4.23 -5.69
C PRO A 198 -46.23 4.92 -6.79
N GLU A 199 -46.08 6.25 -6.70
CA GLU A 199 -45.39 7.08 -7.67
C GLU A 199 -43.87 6.92 -7.61
N LEU A 200 -43.31 6.55 -6.45
CA LEU A 200 -41.89 6.37 -6.22
C LEU A 200 -41.42 4.91 -6.41
N LYS A 201 -42.34 3.97 -6.28
CA LYS A 201 -42.05 2.55 -6.38
C LYS A 201 -41.35 2.12 -7.67
N PRO A 202 -41.71 2.60 -8.89
CA PRO A 202 -41.04 2.23 -10.13
C PRO A 202 -39.66 2.92 -10.30
N LEU A 203 -39.41 4.01 -9.60
CA LEU A 203 -38.20 4.81 -9.66
C LEU A 203 -37.05 4.16 -8.90
N THR A 204 -35.89 4.82 -8.90
CA THR A 204 -34.67 4.40 -8.20
C THR A 204 -34.18 5.49 -7.27
N GLY A 205 -33.20 5.20 -6.42
CA GLY A 205 -32.55 6.20 -5.58
C GLY A 205 -31.73 7.27 -6.37
N LEU A 206 -31.52 7.08 -7.65
CA LEU A 206 -30.91 8.10 -8.53
C LEU A 206 -31.91 9.16 -9.01
N ASP A 207 -33.21 8.86 -8.90
CA ASP A 207 -34.26 9.80 -9.28
C ASP A 207 -34.50 10.81 -8.15
N GLU A 208 -34.60 12.10 -8.50
CA GLU A 208 -34.69 13.20 -7.54
C GLU A 208 -35.89 13.06 -6.57
N PRO A 209 -37.13 12.72 -7.02
CA PRO A 209 -38.26 12.55 -6.09
C PRO A 209 -38.03 11.45 -5.04
N VAL A 210 -37.27 10.41 -5.38
CA VAL A 210 -36.90 9.34 -4.44
C VAL A 210 -35.89 9.85 -3.42
N ARG A 211 -34.88 10.61 -3.86
CA ARG A 211 -33.88 11.21 -2.95
C ARG A 211 -34.56 12.18 -1.98
N GLU A 212 -35.39 13.09 -2.47
CA GLU A 212 -36.13 14.01 -1.62
C GLU A 212 -36.96 13.26 -0.56
N TYR A 213 -37.67 12.22 -0.95
CA TYR A 213 -38.45 11.41 -0.02
C TYR A 213 -37.57 10.70 1.01
N VAL A 214 -36.45 10.09 0.61
CA VAL A 214 -35.55 9.37 1.51
C VAL A 214 -34.92 10.33 2.51
N PHE A 215 -34.52 11.54 2.08
CA PHE A 215 -33.88 12.53 2.92
C PHE A 215 -34.86 13.46 3.68
N SER A 216 -36.16 13.37 3.45
CA SER A 216 -37.16 14.20 4.13
C SER A 216 -37.29 13.94 5.64
N SER A 217 -36.81 12.80 6.11
CA SER A 217 -36.93 12.41 7.52
C SER A 217 -35.84 13.02 8.39
N GLU A 218 -36.18 13.40 9.62
CA GLU A 218 -35.19 13.83 10.63
C GLU A 218 -34.10 12.77 10.85
N ALA A 219 -34.47 11.49 10.79
CA ALA A 219 -33.53 10.37 10.95
C ALA A 219 -32.45 10.37 9.85
N ALA A 220 -32.80 10.75 8.60
CA ALA A 220 -31.85 10.85 7.51
C ALA A 220 -30.85 11.99 7.74
N GLY A 221 -31.31 13.16 8.10
CA GLY A 221 -30.45 14.30 8.43
C GLY A 221 -29.48 13.95 9.57
N ARG A 222 -30.00 13.46 10.70
CA ARG A 222 -29.19 13.05 11.86
C ARG A 222 -28.21 11.94 11.56
N PHE A 223 -28.49 11.05 10.62
CA PHE A 223 -27.57 10.00 10.17
C PHE A 223 -26.41 10.59 9.36
N LEU A 224 -26.69 11.44 8.39
CA LEU A 224 -25.66 12.09 7.57
C LEU A 224 -24.77 13.02 8.41
N GLU A 225 -25.35 13.83 9.31
CA GLU A 225 -24.61 14.69 10.25
C GLU A 225 -23.57 13.90 11.11
N ARG A 226 -23.71 12.61 11.29
CA ARG A 226 -22.76 11.76 12.00
C ARG A 226 -21.84 11.02 11.06
N LEU A 227 -22.35 10.55 9.93
CA LEU A 227 -21.61 9.71 9.00
C LEU A 227 -20.56 10.53 8.23
N GLU A 228 -20.89 11.72 7.77
CA GLU A 228 -19.98 12.58 7.02
C GLU A 228 -18.73 12.97 7.83
N PRO A 229 -18.83 13.46 9.08
CA PRO A 229 -17.65 13.72 9.91
C PRO A 229 -16.85 12.46 10.22
N LEU A 230 -17.51 11.32 10.40
CA LEU A 230 -16.83 10.03 10.60
C LEU A 230 -16.00 9.64 9.37
N LEU A 231 -16.57 9.75 8.18
CA LEU A 231 -15.84 9.46 6.94
C LEU A 231 -14.72 10.48 6.69
N SER A 232 -14.95 11.77 6.94
CA SER A 232 -13.91 12.82 6.87
C SER A 232 -12.72 12.53 7.80
N PHE A 233 -12.96 11.90 8.94
CA PHE A 233 -11.91 11.45 9.85
C PHE A 233 -11.23 10.17 9.34
N LEU A 234 -11.99 9.16 8.92
CA LEU A 234 -11.47 7.84 8.57
C LEU A 234 -10.67 7.82 7.25
N LEU A 235 -11.13 8.53 6.21
CA LEU A 235 -10.50 8.50 4.89
C LEU A 235 -9.02 8.92 4.92
N PRO A 236 -8.61 10.02 5.60
CA PRO A 236 -7.20 10.35 5.79
C PRO A 236 -6.42 9.27 6.53
N GLN A 237 -7.04 8.59 7.53
CA GLN A 237 -6.37 7.53 8.31
C GLN A 237 -6.08 6.32 7.42
N TYR A 238 -7.05 5.86 6.63
CA TYR A 238 -6.85 4.76 5.67
C TYR A 238 -5.79 5.08 4.62
N ARG A 239 -5.77 6.33 4.11
CA ARG A 239 -4.70 6.79 3.22
C ARG A 239 -3.34 6.80 3.90
N GLN A 240 -3.27 7.20 5.18
CA GLN A 240 -2.03 7.22 5.96
C GLN A 240 -1.54 5.79 6.28
N GLU A 241 -2.45 4.86 6.52
CA GLU A 241 -2.15 3.42 6.66
C GLU A 241 -1.55 2.83 5.39
N GLY A 242 -1.77 3.48 4.24
CA GLY A 242 -1.23 3.06 2.95
C GLY A 242 -2.22 2.22 2.13
N ARG A 243 -3.50 2.26 2.43
CA ARG A 243 -4.53 1.67 1.58
C ARG A 243 -4.62 2.42 0.25
N THR A 244 -4.77 1.67 -0.81
CA THR A 244 -4.96 2.18 -2.18
C THR A 244 -6.41 2.12 -2.62
N GLU A 245 -7.21 1.26 -1.95
CA GLU A 245 -8.63 1.05 -2.22
C GLU A 245 -9.41 0.96 -0.91
N LEU A 246 -10.64 1.45 -0.93
CA LEU A 246 -11.61 1.34 0.16
C LEU A 246 -13.00 1.16 -0.44
N VAL A 247 -13.71 0.11 -0.03
CA VAL A 247 -15.08 -0.16 -0.47
C VAL A 247 -16.08 0.16 0.64
N ILE A 248 -16.95 1.15 0.41
CA ILE A 248 -18.03 1.57 1.30
C ILE A 248 -19.35 1.05 0.73
N ALA A 249 -19.96 0.10 1.40
CA ALA A 249 -21.23 -0.50 0.98
C ALA A 249 -22.40 0.05 1.80
N VAL A 250 -23.44 0.51 1.10
CA VAL A 250 -24.69 0.99 1.71
C VAL A 250 -25.81 0.01 1.39
N GLY A 251 -26.48 -0.53 2.41
CA GLY A 251 -27.48 -1.58 2.26
C GLY A 251 -28.90 -1.15 2.65
N CYS A 252 -29.89 -1.47 1.79
CA CYS A 252 -31.30 -1.48 2.17
C CYS A 252 -31.92 -2.86 1.88
N THR A 253 -33.22 -3.05 1.98
CA THR A 253 -33.85 -4.36 1.77
C THR A 253 -33.60 -4.89 0.36
N GLY A 254 -33.91 -4.09 -0.67
CA GLY A 254 -33.85 -4.48 -2.08
C GLY A 254 -32.67 -3.94 -2.87
N GLY A 255 -32.01 -2.89 -2.40
CA GLY A 255 -30.86 -2.29 -3.10
C GLY A 255 -31.24 -1.24 -4.16
N ARG A 256 -32.52 -0.85 -4.30
CA ARG A 256 -33.00 -0.01 -5.40
C ARG A 256 -33.24 1.46 -5.04
N HIS A 257 -33.74 1.75 -3.84
CA HIS A 257 -34.17 3.11 -3.45
C HIS A 257 -33.25 3.73 -2.41
N ARG A 258 -33.44 3.41 -1.10
CA ARG A 258 -32.75 4.04 0.03
C ARG A 258 -31.22 3.94 -0.03
N SER A 259 -30.72 2.73 -0.25
CA SER A 259 -29.28 2.50 -0.35
C SER A 259 -28.65 3.21 -1.55
N THR A 260 -29.35 3.24 -2.69
CA THR A 260 -28.91 3.94 -3.90
C THR A 260 -28.85 5.45 -3.67
N ALA A 261 -29.90 6.05 -3.06
CA ALA A 261 -29.91 7.47 -2.73
C ALA A 261 -28.76 7.87 -1.79
N VAL A 262 -28.55 7.09 -0.72
CA VAL A 262 -27.47 7.35 0.24
C VAL A 262 -26.09 7.11 -0.37
N ALA A 263 -25.90 6.05 -1.16
CA ALA A 263 -24.62 5.80 -1.84
C ALA A 263 -24.25 6.93 -2.81
N HIS A 264 -25.22 7.43 -3.58
CA HIS A 264 -25.03 8.58 -4.46
C HIS A 264 -24.61 9.85 -3.70
N HIS A 265 -25.28 10.13 -2.59
CA HIS A 265 -24.92 11.25 -1.71
C HIS A 265 -23.49 11.11 -1.18
N LEU A 266 -23.12 9.94 -0.66
CA LEU A 266 -21.79 9.69 -0.13
C LEU A 266 -20.69 9.75 -1.21
N ALA A 267 -20.95 9.27 -2.42
CA ALA A 267 -20.01 9.39 -3.53
C ALA A 267 -19.74 10.87 -3.87
N THR A 268 -20.78 11.70 -3.91
CA THR A 268 -20.65 13.15 -4.12
C THR A 268 -19.83 13.78 -2.98
N PHE A 269 -20.21 13.54 -1.73
CA PHE A 269 -19.52 14.07 -0.55
C PHE A 269 -18.03 13.70 -0.52
N ILE A 270 -17.69 12.43 -0.79
CA ILE A 270 -16.30 11.95 -0.79
C ILE A 270 -15.50 12.59 -1.93
N GLY A 271 -16.12 12.76 -3.11
CA GLY A 271 -15.51 13.49 -4.23
C GLY A 271 -15.16 14.93 -3.89
N GLU A 272 -16.04 15.64 -3.19
CA GLU A 272 -15.83 17.02 -2.70
C GLU A 272 -14.68 17.11 -1.68
N GLN A 273 -14.40 16.02 -0.93
CA GLN A 273 -13.22 15.91 -0.04
C GLN A 273 -11.91 15.69 -0.81
N GLY A 274 -11.96 15.60 -2.15
CA GLY A 274 -10.78 15.44 -3.01
C GLY A 274 -10.24 14.01 -3.09
N PHE A 275 -11.04 12.99 -2.74
CA PHE A 275 -10.70 11.60 -2.97
C PHE A 275 -11.23 11.13 -4.33
N PRO A 276 -10.45 10.39 -5.14
CA PRO A 276 -10.99 9.68 -6.28
C PRO A 276 -12.09 8.72 -5.82
N VAL A 277 -13.28 8.86 -6.40
CA VAL A 277 -14.43 8.06 -6.01
C VAL A 277 -15.06 7.40 -7.23
N SER A 278 -15.49 6.16 -7.08
CA SER A 278 -16.35 5.44 -8.02
C SER A 278 -17.65 5.07 -7.34
N GLU A 279 -18.75 5.12 -8.09
CA GLU A 279 -20.08 4.77 -7.61
C GLU A 279 -20.61 3.56 -8.37
N SER A 280 -21.24 2.61 -7.66
CA SER A 280 -21.85 1.44 -8.26
C SER A 280 -23.11 1.00 -7.49
N HIS A 281 -24.04 0.35 -8.20
CA HIS A 281 -25.32 -0.08 -7.64
C HIS A 281 -25.58 -1.54 -8.01
N ARG A 282 -25.18 -2.46 -7.13
CA ARG A 282 -25.20 -3.91 -7.41
C ARG A 282 -26.59 -4.46 -7.73
N ASP A 283 -27.62 -3.96 -7.06
CA ASP A 283 -28.95 -4.53 -7.11
C ASP A 283 -30.04 -3.56 -7.63
N ILE A 284 -29.68 -2.47 -8.31
CA ILE A 284 -30.62 -1.43 -8.76
C ILE A 284 -31.63 -1.93 -9.79
N SER A 285 -31.24 -2.92 -10.61
CA SER A 285 -32.06 -3.48 -11.69
C SER A 285 -32.81 -4.76 -11.31
N ARG A 286 -32.68 -5.22 -10.06
CA ARG A 286 -33.23 -6.50 -9.58
C ARG A 286 -34.58 -6.40 -8.93
#